data_3260d06ddbcfaa977815bffe5c47a41c
#
_entry.id   3260d06ddbcfaa977815bffe5c47a41c
#
_cell.length_a   1.000
_cell.length_b   1.000
_cell.length_c   1.000
_cell.angle_alpha   90.00
_cell.angle_beta   90.00
_cell.angle_gamma   90.00
#
_symmetry.space_group_name_H-M   'P 1'
#
loop_
_entity.id
_entity.type
_entity.pdbx_description
1 polymer ?
#
loop_
_entity_poly.entity_id
_entity_poly.type
_entity_poly.pdbx_seq_one_letter_code
_entity_poly.pdbx_strand_id
1 'polypeptide(L)'
;SRGLGDVYKRQPEEQKRFFAIKLLERDDKIIEQMNTSVNVSAEIKEMENEFDDDTESIITNERYVYISSIIGQCVTKARKDKLSTSDKIDRIVTNRWLALPIFAVVMFIVYYVSVTTVGAFVTDWTNDVLFGEIIPPAIESGLNAIGCAAWLQGLILDGIVAGVGAVLGFVPQMLVLFAFLAFLESCGYMARVAFIMDRIFRKFGLSGKSFIPMLIGSGCGVPGVMASRTIENDRDRKMTIMTTTFVPCGAKLPIIAMIAGAFFGNSGWVATSCYFVGIAAIICSGIILKKTKMFAGDPAPFVMELPAYHWPTVSNILRSMWERGWSFIKKAGTIILLSTIILWFLMSFGWEGGSFGMVEELNESILSKIGTAIAWIFAPLGWTKAGEGWKMAVAAVTGLIAKENVVATFGMLYGFAEVAEDGAEIWGNLAAAMTPIAAYGFLVFNLLCAPCFAAMGAIKREMNNTKWFLFAIGYQCGLAYLVSLCIYQIGTLVTGGGFGIWTVVAFAIIIGFLYLLFRPYKESGSLNVKVKGMAKAR
;
A
#
# COMPACT_ATOMS: atom_id res chain seq x y z
N SER A 1 40.59 -9.60 27.46
CA SER A 1 41.02 -8.47 28.29
C SER A 1 42.26 -7.70 27.74
N ARG A 2 43.13 -8.29 26.89
CA ARG A 2 44.28 -7.57 26.32
C ARG A 2 43.93 -6.57 25.20
N GLY A 3 42.89 -6.83 24.44
CA GLY A 3 42.45 -5.95 23.35
C GLY A 3 41.76 -4.64 23.83
N LEU A 4 41.01 -4.69 24.93
CA LEU A 4 40.43 -3.50 25.54
C LEU A 4 41.49 -2.52 26.06
N GLY A 5 42.61 -3.01 26.59
CA GLY A 5 43.67 -2.18 27.15
C GLY A 5 44.35 -1.22 26.17
N ASP A 6 44.44 -1.57 24.88
CA ASP A 6 45.12 -0.75 23.88
C ASP A 6 44.21 0.35 23.29
N VAL A 7 42.89 0.11 23.22
CA VAL A 7 41.91 1.13 22.84
C VAL A 7 41.74 2.16 23.95
N TYR A 8 41.77 1.73 25.21
CA TYR A 8 41.69 2.61 26.38
C TYR A 8 42.85 3.58 26.51
N LYS A 9 44.03 3.25 26.00
CA LYS A 9 45.21 4.12 26.09
C LYS A 9 45.21 5.34 25.17
N ARG A 10 44.38 5.35 24.15
CA ARG A 10 44.31 6.43 23.14
C ARG A 10 43.18 7.43 23.32
N GLN A 11 42.26 7.20 24.27
CA GLN A 11 41.11 8.07 24.49
C GLN A 11 41.16 8.78 25.84
N PRO A 12 40.61 10.00 25.97
CA PRO A 12 40.46 10.69 27.24
C PRO A 12 39.72 9.82 28.26
N GLU A 13 40.17 9.83 29.51
CA GLU A 13 39.58 8.96 30.56
C GLU A 13 38.09 9.12 30.73
N GLU A 14 37.59 10.33 30.55
CA GLU A 14 36.16 10.69 30.65
C GLU A 14 35.28 10.02 29.58
N GLN A 15 35.85 9.67 28.43
CA GLN A 15 35.11 9.07 27.31
C GLN A 15 35.18 7.54 27.27
N LYS A 16 36.09 6.91 28.01
CA LYS A 16 36.28 5.44 28.01
C LYS A 16 34.97 4.69 28.29
N ARG A 17 34.24 5.14 29.30
CA ARG A 17 32.96 4.55 29.68
C ARG A 17 31.91 4.65 28.58
N PHE A 18 31.84 5.78 27.89
CA PHE A 18 30.92 6.00 26.78
C PHE A 18 31.17 4.99 25.64
N PHE A 19 32.44 4.87 25.21
CA PHE A 19 32.79 3.95 24.14
C PHE A 19 32.64 2.48 24.54
N ALA A 20 32.89 2.11 25.78
CA ALA A 20 32.64 0.76 26.27
C ALA A 20 31.17 0.39 26.21
N ILE A 21 30.27 1.30 26.65
CA ILE A 21 28.85 1.10 26.58
C ILE A 21 28.37 0.98 25.12
N LYS A 22 28.89 1.85 24.23
CA LYS A 22 28.52 1.83 22.80
C LYS A 22 29.01 0.56 22.09
N LEU A 23 30.10 -0.02 22.47
CA LEU A 23 30.56 -1.32 21.98
C LEU A 23 29.62 -2.46 22.42
N LEU A 24 29.15 -2.41 23.67
CA LEU A 24 28.17 -3.38 24.18
C LEU A 24 26.78 -3.22 23.51
N GLU A 25 26.39 -1.98 23.19
CA GLU A 25 25.17 -1.67 22.41
C GLU A 25 25.27 -2.06 20.93
N ARG A 26 26.45 -2.50 20.45
CA ARG A 26 26.71 -2.84 19.04
C ARG A 26 26.45 -1.67 18.07
N ASP A 27 26.77 -0.43 18.47
CA ASP A 27 26.60 0.76 17.64
C ASP A 27 27.57 0.74 16.45
N ASP A 28 27.06 0.39 15.25
CA ASP A 28 27.87 0.22 14.03
C ASP A 28 28.66 1.48 13.67
N LYS A 29 28.10 2.68 13.90
CA LYS A 29 28.76 3.95 13.57
C LYS A 29 29.97 4.22 14.46
N ILE A 30 29.86 3.87 15.72
CA ILE A 30 30.98 4.01 16.67
C ILE A 30 32.04 2.95 16.39
N ILE A 31 31.64 1.73 16.07
CA ILE A 31 32.56 0.64 15.71
C ILE A 31 33.38 1.01 14.46
N GLU A 32 32.74 1.58 13.44
CA GLU A 32 33.44 2.07 12.23
C GLU A 32 34.45 3.21 12.54
N GLN A 33 34.08 4.15 13.43
CA GLN A 33 34.94 5.28 13.80
C GLN A 33 36.15 4.88 14.64
N MET A 34 36.01 3.82 15.45
CA MET A 34 37.08 3.39 16.35
C MET A 34 38.25 2.70 15.64
N ASN A 35 38.11 2.30 14.37
CA ASN A 35 39.15 1.63 13.56
C ASN A 35 39.88 0.46 14.29
N THR A 36 39.26 -0.13 15.30
CA THR A 36 39.87 -1.15 16.15
C THR A 36 38.89 -2.27 16.39
N SER A 37 39.25 -3.49 16.02
CA SER A 37 38.43 -4.69 16.27
C SER A 37 38.58 -5.16 17.72
N VAL A 38 37.87 -4.55 18.64
CA VAL A 38 37.73 -5.08 20.00
C VAL A 38 36.64 -6.14 19.97
N ASN A 39 37.00 -7.38 20.31
CA ASN A 39 36.03 -8.46 20.37
C ASN A 39 35.40 -8.51 21.77
N VAL A 40 34.17 -7.99 21.91
CA VAL A 40 33.38 -8.00 23.15
C VAL A 40 32.27 -9.06 23.10
N SER A 41 32.35 -10.04 22.19
CA SER A 41 31.32 -11.04 21.97
C SER A 41 31.10 -11.98 23.15
N ALA A 42 32.12 -12.15 23.99
CA ALA A 42 32.02 -13.00 25.19
C ALA A 42 31.20 -12.30 26.28
N GLU A 43 31.49 -11.04 26.52
CA GLU A 43 30.82 -10.19 27.50
C GLU A 43 29.36 -9.93 27.12
N ILE A 44 29.11 -9.72 25.83
CA ILE A 44 27.73 -9.57 25.29
C ILE A 44 26.91 -10.84 25.55
N LYS A 45 27.46 -12.03 25.24
CA LYS A 45 26.75 -13.30 25.48
C LYS A 45 26.50 -13.58 26.95
N GLU A 46 27.44 -13.20 27.80
CA GLU A 46 27.27 -13.35 29.25
C GLU A 46 26.10 -12.51 29.74
N MET A 47 26.04 -11.23 29.33
CA MET A 47 24.93 -10.33 29.67
C MET A 47 23.59 -10.82 29.10
N GLU A 48 23.55 -11.21 27.83
CA GLU A 48 22.34 -11.70 27.17
C GLU A 48 21.80 -12.99 27.83
N ASN A 49 22.69 -13.87 28.31
CA ASN A 49 22.28 -15.07 29.02
C ASN A 49 21.83 -14.81 30.47
N GLU A 50 22.38 -13.80 31.13
CA GLU A 50 22.04 -13.45 32.51
C GLU A 50 20.67 -12.75 32.60
N PHE A 51 20.38 -11.86 31.64
CA PHE A 51 19.18 -11.01 31.66
C PHE A 51 18.08 -11.47 30.69
N ASP A 52 18.32 -12.50 29.89
CA ASP A 52 17.39 -13.05 28.88
C ASP A 52 16.85 -11.98 27.90
N ASP A 53 17.70 -10.97 27.56
CA ASP A 53 17.36 -9.86 26.68
C ASP A 53 18.60 -9.41 25.88
N ASP A 54 18.42 -8.60 24.85
CA ASP A 54 19.54 -8.05 24.10
C ASP A 54 20.30 -6.96 24.89
N THR A 55 21.59 -6.78 24.59
CA THR A 55 22.44 -5.83 25.34
C THR A 55 22.00 -4.37 25.20
N GLU A 56 21.38 -3.97 24.09
CA GLU A 56 20.85 -2.62 23.89
C GLU A 56 19.66 -2.37 24.84
N SER A 57 18.73 -3.31 24.92
CA SER A 57 17.58 -3.28 25.84
C SER A 57 18.02 -3.29 27.31
N ILE A 58 18.97 -4.15 27.66
CA ILE A 58 19.53 -4.24 29.03
C ILE A 58 20.12 -2.88 29.46
N ILE A 59 21.01 -2.31 28.64
CA ILE A 59 21.65 -1.03 28.95
C ILE A 59 20.64 0.11 29.02
N THR A 60 19.64 0.10 28.14
CA THR A 60 18.58 1.09 28.14
C THR A 60 17.73 0.98 29.41
N ASN A 61 17.38 -0.23 29.81
CA ASN A 61 16.66 -0.48 31.07
C ASN A 61 17.44 0.02 32.28
N GLU A 62 18.73 -0.30 32.37
CA GLU A 62 19.59 0.16 33.48
C GLU A 62 19.71 1.69 33.53
N ARG A 63 19.77 2.35 32.39
CA ARG A 63 19.69 3.83 32.33
C ARG A 63 18.38 4.35 32.90
N TYR A 64 17.25 3.73 32.56
CA TYR A 64 15.95 4.13 33.11
C TYR A 64 15.82 3.85 34.59
N VAL A 65 16.35 2.73 35.10
CA VAL A 65 16.43 2.41 36.53
C VAL A 65 17.24 3.49 37.27
N TYR A 66 18.41 3.84 36.76
CA TYR A 66 19.24 4.89 37.30
C TYR A 66 18.54 6.27 37.31
N ILE A 67 17.96 6.67 36.17
CA ILE A 67 17.20 7.92 36.04
C ILE A 67 16.04 7.93 37.04
N SER A 68 15.31 6.82 37.15
CA SER A 68 14.18 6.70 38.08
C SER A 68 14.59 6.83 39.54
N SER A 69 15.78 6.35 39.90
CA SER A 69 16.33 6.50 41.25
C SER A 69 16.65 7.95 41.62
N ILE A 70 17.10 8.74 40.64
CA ILE A 70 17.44 10.17 40.83
C ILE A 70 16.19 11.06 40.77
N ILE A 71 15.27 10.77 39.86
CA ILE A 71 14.03 11.57 39.67
C ILE A 71 13.24 11.68 40.97
N GLY A 72 13.20 10.63 41.79
CA GLY A 72 12.54 10.64 43.10
C GLY A 72 13.08 11.68 44.07
N GLN A 73 14.35 12.07 43.90
CA GLN A 73 15.03 13.07 44.75
C GLN A 73 14.91 14.50 44.19
N CYS A 74 14.82 14.63 42.86
CA CYS A 74 14.85 15.90 42.15
C CYS A 74 13.45 16.44 41.80
N VAL A 75 12.46 15.55 41.63
CA VAL A 75 11.11 15.89 41.17
C VAL A 75 10.07 15.56 42.22
N THR A 76 9.51 16.55 42.87
CA THR A 76 8.32 16.43 43.70
C THR A 76 7.09 16.67 42.85
N LYS A 77 6.38 15.58 42.48
CA LYS A 77 5.10 15.71 41.76
C LYS A 77 4.05 16.30 42.71
N ALA A 78 3.55 17.51 42.41
CA ALA A 78 2.52 18.18 43.17
C ALA A 78 1.19 17.41 43.25
N ARG A 79 0.96 16.45 42.38
CA ARG A 79 -0.24 15.58 42.34
C ARG A 79 0.16 14.11 42.10
N LYS A 80 0.32 13.35 43.17
CA LYS A 80 0.68 11.93 43.14
C LYS A 80 -0.43 10.96 42.66
N ASP A 81 -1.72 11.35 42.73
CA ASP A 81 -2.84 10.40 42.67
C ASP A 81 -4.00 10.74 41.71
N LYS A 82 -3.84 11.69 40.81
CA LYS A 82 -4.90 11.96 39.83
C LYS A 82 -4.43 11.54 38.45
N LEU A 83 -5.02 10.42 37.94
CA LEU A 83 -4.94 10.03 36.53
C LEU A 83 -5.24 11.26 35.66
N SER A 84 -4.37 11.55 34.70
CA SER A 84 -4.63 12.60 33.73
C SER A 84 -5.91 12.30 32.94
N THR A 85 -6.51 13.29 32.32
CA THR A 85 -7.66 13.05 31.42
C THR A 85 -7.26 12.10 30.28
N SER A 86 -6.04 12.19 29.80
CA SER A 86 -5.48 11.28 28.80
C SER A 86 -5.44 9.85 29.28
N ASP A 87 -4.98 9.59 30.53
CA ASP A 87 -4.92 8.25 31.10
C ASP A 87 -6.31 7.62 31.27
N LYS A 88 -7.32 8.43 31.60
CA LYS A 88 -8.71 7.95 31.68
C LYS A 88 -9.26 7.53 30.33
N ILE A 89 -9.00 8.32 29.30
CA ILE A 89 -9.40 8.01 27.92
C ILE A 89 -8.63 6.77 27.44
N ASP A 90 -7.33 6.70 27.68
CA ASP A 90 -6.50 5.58 27.29
C ASP A 90 -6.95 4.26 27.92
N ARG A 91 -7.41 4.28 29.17
CA ARG A 91 -7.97 3.09 29.83
C ARG A 91 -9.15 2.47 29.09
N ILE A 92 -9.92 3.29 28.36
CA ILE A 92 -11.06 2.84 27.54
C ILE A 92 -10.57 2.48 26.13
N VAL A 93 -9.85 3.40 25.48
CA VAL A 93 -9.44 3.30 24.07
C VAL A 93 -8.41 2.20 23.84
N THR A 94 -7.50 1.96 24.81
CA THR A 94 -6.48 0.90 24.71
C THR A 94 -6.90 -0.41 25.35
N ASN A 95 -8.16 -0.54 25.81
CA ASN A 95 -8.68 -1.75 26.41
C ASN A 95 -8.66 -2.90 25.42
N ARG A 96 -8.21 -4.07 25.85
CA ARG A 96 -8.01 -5.27 25.03
C ARG A 96 -9.22 -5.66 24.16
N TRP A 97 -10.44 -5.45 24.66
CA TRP A 97 -11.68 -5.85 23.99
C TRP A 97 -12.39 -4.69 23.28
N LEU A 98 -12.30 -3.48 23.87
CA LEU A 98 -13.00 -2.30 23.35
C LEU A 98 -12.20 -1.57 22.27
N ALA A 99 -10.89 -1.71 22.25
CA ALA A 99 -10.02 -0.99 21.33
C ALA A 99 -10.36 -1.23 19.84
N LEU A 100 -10.53 -2.48 19.44
CA LEU A 100 -10.87 -2.83 18.04
C LEU A 100 -12.27 -2.34 17.62
N PRO A 101 -13.35 -2.54 18.41
CA PRO A 101 -14.65 -1.94 18.11
C PRO A 101 -14.63 -0.42 18.04
N ILE A 102 -13.99 0.25 18.99
CA ILE A 102 -13.88 1.73 18.98
C ILE A 102 -13.15 2.19 17.72
N PHE A 103 -12.03 1.53 17.39
CA PHE A 103 -11.29 1.80 16.18
C PHE A 103 -12.16 1.61 14.93
N ALA A 104 -12.91 0.52 14.83
CA ALA A 104 -13.81 0.25 13.71
C ALA A 104 -14.88 1.34 13.56
N VAL A 105 -15.47 1.80 14.67
CA VAL A 105 -16.47 2.89 14.66
C VAL A 105 -15.84 4.21 14.22
N VAL A 106 -14.67 4.57 14.74
CA VAL A 106 -13.98 5.81 14.35
C VAL A 106 -13.66 5.81 12.86
N MET A 107 -13.12 4.70 12.36
CA MET A 107 -12.79 4.59 10.93
C MET A 107 -14.04 4.56 10.05
N PHE A 108 -15.10 3.89 10.50
CA PHE A 108 -16.40 3.91 9.80
C PHE A 108 -16.91 5.35 9.65
N ILE A 109 -16.88 6.15 10.71
CA ILE A 109 -17.31 7.56 10.66
C ILE A 109 -16.43 8.34 9.67
N VAL A 110 -15.11 8.18 9.73
CA VAL A 110 -14.18 8.86 8.82
C VAL A 110 -14.48 8.53 7.35
N TYR A 111 -14.63 7.24 7.04
CA TYR A 111 -14.92 6.83 5.66
C TYR A 111 -16.33 7.21 5.22
N TYR A 112 -17.32 7.06 6.09
CA TYR A 112 -18.69 7.43 5.78
C TYR A 112 -18.82 8.92 5.43
N VAL A 113 -18.18 9.79 6.22
CA VAL A 113 -18.20 11.23 5.95
C VAL A 113 -17.37 11.59 4.72
N SER A 114 -16.19 10.96 4.52
CA SER A 114 -15.30 11.29 3.42
C SER A 114 -15.79 10.75 2.07
N VAL A 115 -16.39 9.56 2.06
CA VAL A 115 -16.71 8.86 0.80
C VAL A 115 -18.20 8.96 0.45
N THR A 116 -19.10 8.96 1.46
CA THR A 116 -20.54 8.80 1.20
C THR A 116 -21.34 10.10 1.39
N THR A 117 -20.83 11.05 2.17
CA THR A 117 -21.59 12.28 2.45
C THR A 117 -20.92 13.52 1.88
N VAL A 118 -20.09 14.20 2.70
CA VAL A 118 -19.46 15.47 2.32
C VAL A 118 -18.54 15.31 1.12
N GLY A 119 -17.73 14.25 1.12
CA GLY A 119 -16.80 13.99 0.01
C GLY A 119 -17.55 13.67 -1.28
N ALA A 120 -18.55 12.79 -1.25
CA ALA A 120 -19.36 12.46 -2.41
C ALA A 120 -20.07 13.70 -2.98
N PHE A 121 -20.79 14.45 -2.15
CA PHE A 121 -21.51 15.64 -2.60
C PHE A 121 -20.64 16.64 -3.39
N VAL A 122 -19.43 16.91 -2.90
CA VAL A 122 -18.53 17.85 -3.60
C VAL A 122 -17.90 17.21 -4.84
N THR A 123 -17.62 15.90 -4.79
CA THR A 123 -17.09 15.14 -5.92
C THR A 123 -18.11 15.06 -7.05
N ASP A 124 -19.35 14.71 -6.75
CA ASP A 124 -20.46 14.62 -7.73
C ASP A 124 -20.70 15.99 -8.36
N TRP A 125 -20.78 17.06 -7.56
CA TRP A 125 -20.88 18.41 -8.09
C TRP A 125 -19.70 18.76 -9.02
N THR A 126 -18.49 18.36 -8.67
CA THR A 126 -17.31 18.64 -9.50
C THR A 126 -17.34 17.85 -10.80
N ASN A 127 -17.73 16.56 -10.75
CA ASN A 127 -17.78 15.72 -11.93
C ASN A 127 -18.95 16.06 -12.84
N ASP A 128 -20.17 16.14 -12.28
CA ASP A 128 -21.38 16.29 -13.09
C ASP A 128 -21.55 17.72 -13.57
N VAL A 129 -21.41 18.71 -12.67
CA VAL A 129 -21.66 20.12 -13.03
C VAL A 129 -20.46 20.76 -13.67
N LEU A 130 -19.27 20.68 -13.03
CA LEU A 130 -18.09 21.39 -13.50
C LEU A 130 -17.48 20.73 -14.74
N PHE A 131 -17.23 19.42 -14.70
CA PHE A 131 -16.60 18.66 -15.78
C PHE A 131 -17.59 17.94 -16.69
N GLY A 132 -18.88 17.84 -16.36
CA GLY A 132 -19.92 17.33 -17.24
C GLY A 132 -20.59 18.45 -18.03
N GLU A 133 -21.16 19.45 -17.34
CA GLU A 133 -22.04 20.45 -17.98
C GLU A 133 -21.36 21.77 -18.35
N ILE A 134 -20.31 22.22 -17.63
CA ILE A 134 -19.75 23.57 -17.82
C ILE A 134 -18.52 23.56 -18.72
N ILE A 135 -17.46 22.82 -18.34
CA ILE A 135 -16.15 22.92 -18.99
C ILE A 135 -16.16 22.31 -20.40
N PRO A 136 -16.62 21.06 -20.64
CA PRO A 136 -16.55 20.44 -21.96
C PRO A 136 -17.36 21.21 -23.02
N PRO A 137 -18.64 21.60 -22.79
CA PRO A 137 -19.41 22.36 -23.78
C PRO A 137 -18.82 23.75 -24.06
N ALA A 138 -18.26 24.42 -23.04
CA ALA A 138 -17.61 25.72 -23.22
C ALA A 138 -16.35 25.62 -24.10
N ILE A 139 -15.54 24.57 -23.88
CA ILE A 139 -14.34 24.31 -24.70
C ILE A 139 -14.75 23.88 -26.10
N GLU A 140 -15.72 22.99 -26.25
CA GLU A 140 -16.24 22.51 -27.53
C GLU A 140 -16.76 23.67 -28.40
N SER A 141 -17.57 24.54 -27.82
CA SER A 141 -18.06 25.74 -28.52
C SER A 141 -16.94 26.68 -28.99
N GLY A 142 -15.91 26.83 -28.15
CA GLY A 142 -14.71 27.61 -28.51
C GLY A 142 -13.90 26.98 -29.65
N LEU A 143 -13.69 25.66 -29.62
CA LEU A 143 -12.98 24.91 -30.66
C LEU A 143 -13.75 24.91 -31.98
N ASN A 144 -15.08 24.80 -31.94
CA ASN A 144 -15.94 24.88 -33.12
C ASN A 144 -15.91 26.30 -33.75
N ALA A 145 -15.86 27.35 -32.92
CA ALA A 145 -15.77 28.73 -33.39
C ALA A 145 -14.43 29.04 -34.13
N ILE A 146 -13.37 28.33 -33.76
CA ILE A 146 -12.03 28.46 -34.38
C ILE A 146 -11.91 27.55 -35.61
N GLY A 147 -12.86 26.62 -35.85
CA GLY A 147 -12.81 25.65 -36.95
C GLY A 147 -11.73 24.55 -36.72
N CYS A 148 -11.57 24.11 -35.50
CA CYS A 148 -10.56 23.13 -35.13
C CYS A 148 -10.82 21.76 -35.78
N ALA A 149 -9.76 21.06 -36.21
CA ALA A 149 -9.89 19.73 -36.79
C ALA A 149 -10.45 18.71 -35.77
N ALA A 150 -11.30 17.77 -36.22
CA ALA A 150 -11.99 16.81 -35.36
C ALA A 150 -11.06 15.99 -34.45
N TRP A 151 -9.91 15.53 -34.96
CA TRP A 151 -8.93 14.81 -34.18
C TRP A 151 -8.35 15.63 -33.01
N LEU A 152 -8.18 16.96 -33.23
CA LEU A 152 -7.64 17.85 -32.20
C LEU A 152 -8.72 18.21 -31.18
N GLN A 153 -9.99 18.27 -31.59
CA GLN A 153 -11.14 18.40 -30.67
C GLN A 153 -11.21 17.19 -29.73
N GLY A 154 -11.14 15.96 -30.27
CA GLY A 154 -11.11 14.75 -29.47
C GLY A 154 -9.92 14.70 -28.51
N LEU A 155 -8.70 15.07 -28.96
CA LEU A 155 -7.54 15.15 -28.10
C LEU A 155 -7.74 16.11 -26.92
N ILE A 156 -8.33 17.27 -27.17
CA ILE A 156 -8.55 18.29 -26.13
C ILE A 156 -9.67 17.87 -25.20
N LEU A 157 -10.81 17.42 -25.71
CA LEU A 157 -11.98 17.06 -24.89
C LEU A 157 -11.77 15.72 -24.17
N ASP A 158 -11.52 14.66 -24.93
CA ASP A 158 -11.48 13.30 -24.36
C ASP A 158 -10.10 12.94 -23.77
N GLY A 159 -9.01 13.55 -24.27
CA GLY A 159 -7.67 13.33 -23.75
C GLY A 159 -7.32 14.25 -22.58
N ILE A 160 -7.43 15.57 -22.77
CA ILE A 160 -6.93 16.56 -21.81
C ILE A 160 -8.01 16.91 -20.78
N VAL A 161 -9.20 17.33 -21.23
CA VAL A 161 -10.27 17.80 -20.33
C VAL A 161 -10.79 16.65 -19.48
N ALA A 162 -11.07 15.50 -20.09
CA ALA A 162 -11.46 14.31 -19.37
C ALA A 162 -10.38 13.83 -18.39
N GLY A 163 -9.09 13.89 -18.79
CA GLY A 163 -7.97 13.55 -17.91
C GLY A 163 -7.82 14.50 -16.71
N VAL A 164 -7.99 15.81 -16.92
CA VAL A 164 -8.00 16.81 -15.83
C VAL A 164 -9.22 16.60 -14.94
N GLY A 165 -10.40 16.35 -15.53
CA GLY A 165 -11.64 16.05 -14.82
C GLY A 165 -11.50 14.85 -13.91
N ALA A 166 -10.96 13.74 -14.40
CA ALA A 166 -10.71 12.54 -13.61
C ALA A 166 -9.80 12.77 -12.40
N VAL A 167 -8.81 13.69 -12.53
CA VAL A 167 -7.93 14.06 -11.40
C VAL A 167 -8.66 14.97 -10.42
N LEU A 168 -9.21 16.07 -10.90
CA LEU A 168 -9.81 17.12 -10.06
C LEU A 168 -11.14 16.68 -9.45
N GLY A 169 -11.89 15.84 -10.13
CA GLY A 169 -13.12 15.25 -9.63
C GLY A 169 -12.92 14.40 -8.37
N PHE A 170 -11.78 13.71 -8.28
CA PHE A 170 -11.47 12.87 -7.10
C PHE A 170 -10.81 13.64 -5.93
N VAL A 171 -10.28 14.84 -6.20
CA VAL A 171 -9.57 15.65 -5.20
C VAL A 171 -10.43 16.04 -3.99
N PRO A 172 -11.70 16.48 -4.13
CA PRO A 172 -12.50 16.89 -2.98
C PRO A 172 -12.66 15.79 -1.93
N GLN A 173 -13.02 14.58 -2.35
CA GLN A 173 -13.13 13.41 -1.49
C GLN A 173 -11.82 13.11 -0.75
N MET A 174 -10.70 13.21 -1.47
CA MET A 174 -9.37 13.00 -0.89
C MET A 174 -9.00 14.08 0.13
N LEU A 175 -9.36 15.35 -0.10
CA LEU A 175 -9.10 16.43 0.84
C LEU A 175 -9.86 16.23 2.16
N VAL A 176 -11.13 15.83 2.10
CA VAL A 176 -11.91 15.52 3.29
C VAL A 176 -11.27 14.36 4.07
N LEU A 177 -10.86 13.30 3.39
CA LEU A 177 -10.16 12.17 4.00
C LEU A 177 -8.85 12.63 4.67
N PHE A 178 -8.03 13.45 3.99
CA PHE A 178 -6.78 13.97 4.55
C PHE A 178 -7.01 14.88 5.76
N ALA A 179 -8.10 15.65 5.79
CA ALA A 179 -8.46 16.46 6.95
C ALA A 179 -8.74 15.58 8.17
N PHE A 180 -9.54 14.52 8.02
CA PHE A 180 -9.82 13.60 9.12
C PHE A 180 -8.56 12.83 9.58
N LEU A 181 -7.74 12.35 8.63
CA LEU A 181 -6.49 11.68 8.99
C LEU A 181 -5.52 12.63 9.71
N ALA A 182 -5.42 13.88 9.27
CA ALA A 182 -4.61 14.91 9.96
C ALA A 182 -5.14 15.20 11.36
N PHE A 183 -6.46 15.21 11.53
CA PHE A 183 -7.10 15.34 12.85
C PHE A 183 -6.75 14.18 13.78
N LEU A 184 -6.93 12.92 13.32
CA LEU A 184 -6.64 11.72 14.11
C LEU A 184 -5.15 11.58 14.46
N GLU A 185 -4.27 11.98 13.55
CA GLU A 185 -2.83 12.02 13.76
C GLU A 185 -2.47 13.08 14.81
N SER A 186 -2.96 14.31 14.61
CA SER A 186 -2.64 15.44 15.48
C SER A 186 -3.21 15.29 16.88
N CYS A 187 -4.40 14.71 17.07
CA CYS A 187 -4.95 14.48 18.42
C CYS A 187 -4.24 13.35 19.19
N GLY A 188 -3.35 12.58 18.53
CA GLY A 188 -2.60 11.48 19.14
C GLY A 188 -3.32 10.13 19.15
N TYR A 189 -4.50 10.01 18.49
CA TYR A 189 -5.25 8.75 18.41
C TYR A 189 -4.50 7.65 17.64
N MET A 190 -3.83 8.03 16.54
CA MET A 190 -3.10 7.08 15.69
C MET A 190 -1.98 6.34 16.44
N ALA A 191 -1.34 6.98 17.41
CA ALA A 191 -0.33 6.37 18.27
C ALA A 191 -0.92 5.21 19.11
N ARG A 192 -2.14 5.39 19.65
CA ARG A 192 -2.84 4.35 20.42
C ARG A 192 -3.23 3.17 19.55
N VAL A 193 -3.71 3.45 18.36
CA VAL A 193 -4.05 2.39 17.39
C VAL A 193 -2.82 1.55 17.05
N ALA A 194 -1.68 2.20 16.79
CA ALA A 194 -0.42 1.51 16.52
C ALA A 194 0.00 0.63 17.71
N PHE A 195 -0.12 1.13 18.95
CA PHE A 195 0.18 0.39 20.18
C PHE A 195 -0.69 -0.87 20.34
N ILE A 196 -2.00 -0.75 20.08
CA ILE A 196 -2.94 -1.88 20.19
C ILE A 196 -2.62 -2.94 19.16
N MET A 197 -2.33 -2.51 17.94
CA MET A 197 -2.09 -3.40 16.80
C MET A 197 -0.71 -4.04 16.83
N ASP A 198 0.25 -3.49 17.56
CA ASP A 198 1.62 -4.04 17.65
C ASP A 198 1.61 -5.50 18.12
N ARG A 199 0.82 -5.83 19.14
CA ARG A 199 0.68 -7.20 19.65
C ARG A 199 0.22 -8.19 18.57
N ILE A 200 -0.64 -7.75 17.64
CA ILE A 200 -1.19 -8.58 16.57
C ILE A 200 -0.16 -8.71 15.45
N PHE A 201 0.40 -7.58 15.00
CA PHE A 201 1.31 -7.54 13.86
C PHE A 201 2.65 -8.21 14.12
N ARG A 202 3.18 -8.14 15.33
CA ARG A 202 4.41 -8.87 15.72
C ARG A 202 4.30 -10.38 15.52
N LYS A 203 3.14 -10.97 15.78
CA LYS A 203 2.92 -12.40 15.53
C LYS A 203 3.11 -12.80 14.07
N PHE A 204 2.86 -11.86 13.16
CA PHE A 204 3.02 -12.05 11.71
C PHE A 204 4.36 -11.52 11.18
N GLY A 205 5.25 -11.07 12.05
CA GLY A 205 6.58 -10.59 11.67
C GLY A 205 6.62 -9.16 11.14
N LEU A 206 5.56 -8.40 11.36
CA LEU A 206 5.46 -6.98 11.03
C LEU A 206 5.50 -6.14 12.31
N SER A 207 6.05 -4.95 12.24
CA SER A 207 6.03 -3.98 13.34
C SER A 207 4.63 -3.40 13.51
N GLY A 208 4.22 -3.05 14.72
CA GLY A 208 2.94 -2.37 14.98
C GLY A 208 2.81 -1.04 14.25
N LYS A 209 3.93 -0.35 14.01
CA LYS A 209 3.96 0.87 13.17
C LYS A 209 3.51 0.60 11.73
N SER A 210 3.62 -0.64 11.23
CA SER A 210 3.19 -1.02 9.88
C SER A 210 1.67 -0.94 9.69
N PHE A 211 0.91 -1.00 10.77
CA PHE A 211 -0.55 -0.90 10.70
C PHE A 211 -1.03 0.49 10.24
N ILE A 212 -0.36 1.56 10.65
CA ILE A 212 -0.72 2.94 10.27
C ILE A 212 -0.71 3.14 8.75
N PRO A 213 0.38 2.81 8.03
CA PRO A 213 0.40 2.82 6.57
C PRO A 213 -0.70 1.99 5.91
N MET A 214 -0.97 0.79 6.41
CA MET A 214 -2.00 -0.10 5.86
C MET A 214 -3.40 0.46 6.06
N LEU A 215 -3.65 1.06 7.23
CA LEU A 215 -4.91 1.71 7.54
C LEU A 215 -5.15 2.92 6.63
N ILE A 216 -4.19 3.81 6.52
CA ILE A 216 -4.27 4.96 5.61
C ILE A 216 -4.41 4.49 4.17
N GLY A 217 -3.74 3.38 3.82
CA GLY A 217 -3.79 2.73 2.51
C GLY A 217 -5.17 2.22 2.12
N SER A 218 -6.04 1.88 3.10
CA SER A 218 -7.43 1.49 2.81
C SER A 218 -8.28 2.65 2.30
N GLY A 219 -7.93 3.90 2.59
CA GLY A 219 -8.51 5.07 1.94
C GLY A 219 -7.83 5.37 0.60
N CYS A 220 -6.51 5.55 0.64
CA CYS A 220 -5.70 5.80 -0.55
C CYS A 220 -4.28 5.23 -0.39
N GLY A 221 -3.81 4.51 -1.40
CA GLY A 221 -2.48 3.90 -1.39
C GLY A 221 -1.33 4.90 -1.34
N VAL A 222 -1.49 6.10 -1.92
CA VAL A 222 -0.44 7.14 -1.96
C VAL A 222 -0.02 7.59 -0.56
N PRO A 223 -0.92 8.17 0.26
CA PRO A 223 -0.59 8.57 1.62
C PRO A 223 -0.26 7.36 2.52
N GLY A 224 -0.89 6.20 2.26
CA GLY A 224 -0.56 4.96 2.96
C GLY A 224 0.91 4.59 2.81
N VAL A 225 1.43 4.54 1.59
CA VAL A 225 2.85 4.29 1.33
C VAL A 225 3.74 5.38 1.93
N MET A 226 3.35 6.65 1.83
CA MET A 226 4.12 7.76 2.41
C MET A 226 4.21 7.70 3.94
N ALA A 227 3.18 7.20 4.61
CA ALA A 227 3.16 7.03 6.06
C ALA A 227 4.18 6.00 6.56
N SER A 228 4.70 5.14 5.69
CA SER A 228 5.76 4.18 6.04
C SER A 228 7.07 4.84 6.51
N ARG A 229 7.24 6.15 6.30
CA ARG A 229 8.38 6.94 6.81
C ARG A 229 8.49 6.92 8.34
N THR A 230 7.39 6.67 9.04
CA THR A 230 7.37 6.56 10.51
C THR A 230 8.01 5.28 11.02
N ILE A 231 8.34 4.34 10.13
CA ILE A 231 8.98 3.07 10.46
C ILE A 231 10.50 3.23 10.35
N GLU A 232 11.18 3.09 11.47
CA GLU A 232 12.63 3.29 11.58
C GLU A 232 13.43 2.16 10.94
N ASN A 233 12.99 0.91 11.16
CA ASN A 233 13.64 -0.26 10.60
C ASN A 233 13.41 -0.33 9.08
N ASP A 234 14.48 -0.27 8.30
CA ASP A 234 14.43 -0.25 6.84
C ASP A 234 13.81 -1.53 6.23
N ARG A 235 13.98 -2.70 6.87
CA ARG A 235 13.37 -3.97 6.43
C ARG A 235 11.85 -3.95 6.63
N ASP A 236 11.39 -3.58 7.83
CA ASP A 236 9.97 -3.49 8.15
C ASP A 236 9.29 -2.42 7.29
N ARG A 237 9.98 -1.31 7.04
CA ARG A 237 9.51 -0.26 6.14
C ARG A 237 9.31 -0.77 4.72
N LYS A 238 10.29 -1.49 4.15
CA LYS A 238 10.19 -2.08 2.80
C LYS A 238 9.07 -3.12 2.72
N MET A 239 8.96 -4.01 3.72
CA MET A 239 7.87 -4.99 3.78
C MET A 239 6.50 -4.29 3.83
N THR A 240 6.37 -3.27 4.65
CA THR A 240 5.14 -2.48 4.78
C THR A 240 4.79 -1.79 3.46
N ILE A 241 5.75 -1.14 2.78
CA ILE A 241 5.51 -0.50 1.48
C ILE A 241 4.99 -1.53 0.46
N MET A 242 5.55 -2.73 0.42
CA MET A 242 5.15 -3.79 -0.51
C MET A 242 3.74 -4.32 -0.26
N THR A 243 3.27 -4.31 0.98
CA THR A 243 2.01 -4.94 1.39
C THR A 243 0.87 -3.97 1.66
N THR A 244 1.16 -2.68 1.89
CA THR A 244 0.18 -1.64 2.21
C THR A 244 -0.95 -1.54 1.19
N THR A 245 -0.65 -1.74 -0.09
CA THR A 245 -1.62 -1.58 -1.19
C THR A 245 -2.50 -2.80 -1.45
N PHE A 246 -2.35 -3.89 -0.68
CA PHE A 246 -3.23 -5.06 -0.79
C PHE A 246 -4.61 -4.83 -0.19
N VAL A 247 -4.73 -3.93 0.77
CA VAL A 247 -6.05 -3.52 1.27
C VAL A 247 -6.79 -2.75 0.16
N PRO A 248 -8.10 -3.01 -0.05
CA PRO A 248 -8.89 -2.22 -0.98
C PRO A 248 -8.87 -0.74 -0.60
N CYS A 249 -8.58 0.12 -1.55
CA CYS A 249 -8.71 1.58 -1.40
C CYS A 249 -9.99 2.05 -2.11
N GLY A 250 -10.38 3.31 -1.89
CA GLY A 250 -11.58 3.89 -2.50
C GLY A 250 -11.66 3.68 -4.02
N ALA A 251 -10.56 3.87 -4.74
CA ALA A 251 -10.47 3.66 -6.18
C ALA A 251 -10.71 2.20 -6.66
N LYS A 252 -10.69 1.22 -5.76
CA LYS A 252 -11.01 -0.17 -6.07
C LYS A 252 -12.48 -0.52 -5.85
N LEU A 253 -13.24 0.34 -5.15
CA LEU A 253 -14.66 0.10 -4.87
C LEU A 253 -15.53 0.01 -6.13
N PRO A 254 -15.36 0.85 -7.16
CA PRO A 254 -16.09 0.72 -8.41
C PRO A 254 -15.94 -0.66 -9.07
N ILE A 255 -14.70 -1.20 -9.09
CA ILE A 255 -14.46 -2.54 -9.66
C ILE A 255 -15.19 -3.61 -8.82
N ILE A 256 -15.18 -3.48 -7.49
CA ILE A 256 -15.87 -4.40 -6.59
C ILE A 256 -17.38 -4.34 -6.83
N ALA A 257 -17.94 -3.12 -6.94
CA ALA A 257 -19.36 -2.91 -7.20
C ALA A 257 -19.78 -3.48 -8.56
N MET A 258 -19.03 -3.19 -9.61
CA MET A 258 -19.28 -3.71 -10.97
C MET A 258 -19.32 -5.25 -11.00
N ILE A 259 -18.31 -5.91 -10.42
CA ILE A 259 -18.28 -7.38 -10.41
C ILE A 259 -19.36 -7.97 -9.49
N ALA A 260 -19.62 -7.35 -8.33
CA ALA A 260 -20.68 -7.79 -7.43
C ALA A 260 -22.07 -7.64 -8.07
N GLY A 261 -22.31 -6.55 -8.79
CA GLY A 261 -23.56 -6.31 -9.51
C GLY A 261 -23.75 -7.27 -10.67
N ALA A 262 -22.75 -7.38 -11.57
CA ALA A 262 -22.84 -8.18 -12.78
C ALA A 262 -23.00 -9.70 -12.53
N PHE A 263 -22.36 -10.25 -11.49
CA PHE A 263 -22.27 -11.71 -11.29
C PHE A 263 -22.89 -12.23 -10.01
N PHE A 264 -23.04 -11.39 -8.97
CA PHE A 264 -23.41 -11.83 -7.62
C PHE A 264 -24.63 -11.10 -7.05
N GLY A 265 -25.46 -10.49 -7.91
CA GLY A 265 -26.71 -9.84 -7.52
C GLY A 265 -26.51 -8.73 -6.48
N ASN A 266 -25.44 -7.95 -6.62
CA ASN A 266 -25.05 -6.86 -5.71
C ASN A 266 -24.84 -7.31 -4.25
N SER A 267 -24.30 -8.52 -4.08
CA SER A 267 -24.09 -9.11 -2.75
C SER A 267 -22.95 -8.42 -2.00
N GLY A 268 -23.24 -7.87 -0.84
CA GLY A 268 -22.24 -7.28 0.06
C GLY A 268 -21.14 -8.26 0.54
N TRP A 269 -21.36 -9.56 0.43
CA TRP A 269 -20.37 -10.59 0.75
C TRP A 269 -19.16 -10.53 -0.16
N VAL A 270 -19.32 -10.13 -1.44
CA VAL A 270 -18.21 -9.98 -2.38
C VAL A 270 -17.28 -8.88 -1.92
N ALA A 271 -17.82 -7.71 -1.57
CA ALA A 271 -17.04 -6.60 -1.05
C ALA A 271 -16.30 -6.99 0.24
N THR A 272 -17.02 -7.62 1.18
CA THR A 272 -16.43 -8.11 2.44
C THR A 272 -15.30 -9.12 2.18
N SER A 273 -15.49 -10.07 1.26
CA SER A 273 -14.46 -11.06 0.90
C SER A 273 -13.19 -10.42 0.37
N CYS A 274 -13.29 -9.33 -0.40
CA CYS A 274 -12.12 -8.59 -0.91
C CYS A 274 -11.25 -8.02 0.22
N TYR A 275 -11.85 -7.48 1.26
CA TYR A 275 -11.10 -7.02 2.44
C TYR A 275 -10.39 -8.18 3.15
N PHE A 276 -11.07 -9.32 3.33
CA PHE A 276 -10.45 -10.49 3.93
C PHE A 276 -9.32 -11.07 3.07
N VAL A 277 -9.46 -11.09 1.74
CA VAL A 277 -8.40 -11.49 0.82
C VAL A 277 -7.20 -10.55 0.92
N GLY A 278 -7.42 -9.24 0.97
CA GLY A 278 -6.37 -8.25 1.16
C GLY A 278 -5.61 -8.45 2.48
N ILE A 279 -6.33 -8.62 3.59
CA ILE A 279 -5.74 -8.88 4.92
C ILE A 279 -4.97 -10.21 4.92
N ALA A 280 -5.55 -11.27 4.36
CA ALA A 280 -4.87 -12.56 4.25
C ALA A 280 -3.58 -12.47 3.42
N ALA A 281 -3.61 -11.71 2.30
CA ALA A 281 -2.43 -11.47 1.49
C ALA A 281 -1.33 -10.73 2.26
N ILE A 282 -1.68 -9.74 3.10
CA ILE A 282 -0.73 -9.03 3.97
C ILE A 282 -0.09 -10.00 4.98
N ILE A 283 -0.91 -10.78 5.69
CA ILE A 283 -0.44 -11.71 6.70
C ILE A 283 0.48 -12.77 6.09
N CYS A 284 0.03 -13.40 5.02
CA CYS A 284 0.82 -14.43 4.33
C CYS A 284 2.13 -13.86 3.77
N SER A 285 2.07 -12.67 3.14
CA SER A 285 3.27 -11.98 2.64
C SER A 285 4.23 -11.63 3.77
N GLY A 286 3.74 -11.12 4.90
CA GLY A 286 4.55 -10.83 6.07
C GLY A 286 5.30 -12.06 6.59
N ILE A 287 4.58 -13.18 6.76
CA ILE A 287 5.16 -14.45 7.21
C ILE A 287 6.18 -15.00 6.21
N ILE A 288 5.86 -14.99 4.92
CA ILE A 288 6.75 -15.54 3.87
C ILE A 288 7.99 -14.67 3.70
N LEU A 289 7.82 -13.35 3.59
CA LEU A 289 8.93 -12.42 3.40
C LEU A 289 9.89 -12.45 4.60
N LYS A 290 9.38 -12.48 5.84
CA LYS A 290 10.22 -12.61 7.04
C LYS A 290 11.13 -13.85 6.99
N LYS A 291 10.67 -14.95 6.37
CA LYS A 291 11.44 -16.20 6.22
C LYS A 291 12.50 -16.15 5.12
N THR A 292 12.53 -15.09 4.32
CA THR A 292 13.54 -14.91 3.28
C THR A 292 14.80 -14.26 3.85
N LYS A 293 15.97 -14.58 3.28
CA LYS A 293 17.25 -13.99 3.72
C LYS A 293 17.29 -12.46 3.62
N MET A 294 16.46 -11.86 2.75
CA MET A 294 16.42 -10.42 2.51
C MET A 294 15.72 -9.65 3.64
N PHE A 295 14.76 -10.30 4.31
CA PHE A 295 13.92 -9.70 5.35
C PHE A 295 14.01 -10.44 6.68
N ALA A 296 14.98 -11.36 6.82
CA ALA A 296 15.21 -12.10 8.05
C ALA A 296 15.68 -11.16 9.17
N GLY A 297 15.14 -11.32 10.37
CA GLY A 297 15.45 -10.56 11.58
C GLY A 297 14.18 -10.31 12.40
N ASP A 298 14.36 -9.95 13.66
CA ASP A 298 13.24 -9.64 14.53
C ASP A 298 12.67 -8.26 14.22
N PRO A 299 11.34 -8.06 14.33
CA PRO A 299 10.74 -6.76 14.17
C PRO A 299 11.28 -5.82 15.27
N ALA A 300 11.55 -4.58 14.90
CA ALA A 300 12.04 -3.58 15.85
C ALA A 300 11.11 -3.49 17.07
N PRO A 301 11.67 -3.40 18.29
CA PRO A 301 10.86 -3.24 19.49
C PRO A 301 10.02 -1.96 19.36
N PHE A 302 8.74 -2.08 19.67
CA PHE A 302 7.84 -0.93 19.63
C PHE A 302 7.93 -0.18 20.96
N VAL A 303 8.87 0.75 21.03
CA VAL A 303 8.97 1.69 22.14
C VAL A 303 8.43 3.03 21.67
N MET A 304 7.24 3.38 22.07
CA MET A 304 6.63 4.67 21.78
C MET A 304 5.91 5.21 23.01
N GLU A 305 6.33 6.38 23.47
CA GLU A 305 5.57 7.11 24.47
C GLU A 305 4.25 7.58 23.84
N LEU A 306 3.14 7.33 24.54
CA LEU A 306 1.84 7.79 24.09
C LEU A 306 1.73 9.31 24.36
N PRO A 307 1.70 10.18 23.34
CA PRO A 307 1.57 11.61 23.54
C PRO A 307 0.25 11.94 24.25
N ALA A 308 0.20 12.96 25.11
CA ALA A 308 -1.05 13.38 25.71
C ALA A 308 -2.05 13.80 24.63
N TYR A 309 -3.35 13.51 24.84
CA TYR A 309 -4.37 14.03 23.95
C TYR A 309 -4.40 15.55 23.99
N HIS A 310 -4.40 16.15 22.84
CA HIS A 310 -4.60 17.58 22.69
C HIS A 310 -5.56 17.86 21.53
N TRP A 311 -6.27 18.97 21.66
CA TRP A 311 -7.17 19.39 20.60
C TRP A 311 -6.34 20.06 19.49
N PRO A 312 -6.35 19.52 18.27
CA PRO A 312 -5.56 20.10 17.21
C PRO A 312 -6.11 21.44 16.75
N THR A 313 -5.24 22.36 16.38
CA THR A 313 -5.64 23.64 15.81
C THR A 313 -6.16 23.45 14.39
N VAL A 314 -7.26 24.11 14.05
CA VAL A 314 -7.87 24.03 12.70
C VAL A 314 -6.87 24.41 11.61
N SER A 315 -6.02 25.41 11.88
CA SER A 315 -4.98 25.85 10.96
C SER A 315 -3.99 24.73 10.60
N ASN A 316 -3.58 23.92 11.59
CA ASN A 316 -2.67 22.80 11.34
C ASN A 316 -3.33 21.69 10.50
N ILE A 317 -4.61 21.41 10.76
CA ILE A 317 -5.37 20.43 9.99
C ILE A 317 -5.50 20.88 8.53
N LEU A 318 -5.95 22.13 8.30
CA LEU A 318 -6.13 22.67 6.96
C LEU A 318 -4.81 22.77 6.18
N ARG A 319 -3.73 23.16 6.86
CA ARG A 319 -2.40 23.20 6.23
C ARG A 319 -1.92 21.80 5.84
N SER A 320 -2.03 20.84 6.74
CA SER A 320 -1.65 19.44 6.45
C SER A 320 -2.49 18.83 5.33
N MET A 321 -3.80 19.09 5.35
CA MET A 321 -4.74 18.70 4.28
C MET A 321 -4.30 19.28 2.93
N TRP A 322 -4.04 20.60 2.88
CA TRP A 322 -3.65 21.28 1.65
C TRP A 322 -2.30 20.84 1.11
N GLU A 323 -1.28 20.71 1.97
CA GLU A 323 0.06 20.23 1.58
C GLU A 323 0.01 18.82 0.98
N ARG A 324 -0.78 17.91 1.58
CA ARG A 324 -0.98 16.54 1.06
C ARG A 324 -1.77 16.56 -0.24
N GLY A 325 -2.86 17.32 -0.31
CA GLY A 325 -3.70 17.46 -1.50
C GLY A 325 -2.95 18.07 -2.67
N TRP A 326 -2.23 19.18 -2.45
CA TRP A 326 -1.42 19.82 -3.49
C TRP A 326 -0.29 18.93 -4.01
N SER A 327 0.35 18.21 -3.08
CA SER A 327 1.37 17.20 -3.46
C SER A 327 0.79 16.08 -4.32
N PHE A 328 -0.47 15.67 -4.05
CA PHE A 328 -1.19 14.70 -4.86
C PHE A 328 -1.49 15.26 -6.26
N ILE A 329 -2.13 16.42 -6.36
CA ILE A 329 -2.47 17.07 -7.64
C ILE A 329 -1.22 17.23 -8.51
N LYS A 330 -0.15 17.78 -7.96
CA LYS A 330 1.08 18.04 -8.72
C LYS A 330 1.77 16.77 -9.22
N LYS A 331 1.75 15.68 -8.45
CA LYS A 331 2.50 14.45 -8.77
C LYS A 331 1.65 13.42 -9.49
N ALA A 332 0.46 13.15 -8.96
CA ALA A 332 -0.44 12.18 -9.55
C ALA A 332 -1.14 12.78 -10.78
N GLY A 333 -1.57 14.02 -10.71
CA GLY A 333 -2.27 14.69 -11.80
C GLY A 333 -1.47 14.74 -13.11
N THR A 334 -0.19 15.04 -13.06
CA THR A 334 0.66 15.02 -14.26
C THR A 334 0.80 13.62 -14.88
N ILE A 335 0.92 12.59 -14.06
CA ILE A 335 1.06 11.21 -14.56
C ILE A 335 -0.27 10.73 -15.14
N ILE A 336 -1.38 10.99 -14.44
CA ILE A 336 -2.72 10.60 -14.90
C ILE A 336 -3.05 11.31 -16.21
N LEU A 337 -2.85 12.64 -16.28
CA LEU A 337 -3.09 13.41 -17.50
C LEU A 337 -2.27 12.89 -18.69
N LEU A 338 -0.98 12.64 -18.51
CA LEU A 338 -0.15 12.08 -19.58
C LEU A 338 -0.66 10.70 -20.02
N SER A 339 -1.07 9.89 -19.06
CA SER A 339 -1.58 8.53 -19.32
C SER A 339 -2.93 8.55 -20.06
N THR A 340 -3.83 9.48 -19.72
CA THR A 340 -5.12 9.62 -20.43
C THR A 340 -4.91 10.07 -21.87
N ILE A 341 -4.00 11.00 -22.11
CA ILE A 341 -3.62 11.42 -23.48
C ILE A 341 -3.06 10.23 -24.29
N ILE A 342 -2.16 9.44 -23.70
CA ILE A 342 -1.61 8.25 -24.36
C ILE A 342 -2.71 7.21 -24.63
N LEU A 343 -3.59 6.97 -23.67
CA LEU A 343 -4.70 6.04 -23.84
C LEU A 343 -5.64 6.50 -24.94
N TRP A 344 -6.04 7.79 -24.93
CA TRP A 344 -6.87 8.35 -25.96
C TRP A 344 -6.24 8.13 -27.35
N PHE A 345 -4.93 8.41 -27.49
CA PHE A 345 -4.22 8.17 -28.76
C PHE A 345 -4.25 6.68 -29.17
N LEU A 346 -3.99 5.76 -28.24
CA LEU A 346 -4.00 4.32 -28.50
C LEU A 346 -5.39 3.78 -28.84
N MET A 347 -6.45 4.40 -28.35
CA MET A 347 -7.85 4.04 -28.62
C MET A 347 -8.35 4.63 -29.94
N SER A 348 -8.00 5.89 -30.22
CA SER A 348 -8.54 6.64 -31.37
C SER A 348 -7.79 6.36 -32.67
N PHE A 349 -6.54 5.86 -32.61
CA PHE A 349 -5.73 5.56 -33.79
C PHE A 349 -5.50 4.08 -33.98
N GLY A 350 -5.48 3.67 -35.26
CA GLY A 350 -5.28 2.29 -35.63
C GLY A 350 -5.04 2.10 -37.12
N TRP A 351 -5.27 0.90 -37.60
CA TRP A 351 -5.16 0.54 -39.01
C TRP A 351 -6.49 0.00 -39.52
N GLU A 352 -7.17 0.81 -40.28
CA GLU A 352 -8.41 0.48 -40.97
C GLU A 352 -8.13 0.29 -42.47
N GLY A 353 -8.45 -0.88 -43.04
CA GLY A 353 -8.22 -1.17 -44.45
C GLY A 353 -6.75 -1.10 -44.91
N GLY A 354 -5.77 -1.16 -44.01
CA GLY A 354 -4.34 -1.06 -44.31
C GLY A 354 -3.76 0.35 -44.26
N SER A 355 -4.56 1.40 -44.04
CA SER A 355 -4.12 2.76 -43.83
C SER A 355 -4.11 3.11 -42.34
N PHE A 356 -3.09 3.86 -41.89
CA PHE A 356 -3.03 4.35 -40.53
C PHE A 356 -3.85 5.65 -40.43
N GLY A 357 -4.81 5.68 -39.50
CA GLY A 357 -5.69 6.83 -39.30
C GLY A 357 -6.47 6.74 -38.00
N MET A 358 -7.40 7.68 -37.83
CA MET A 358 -8.44 7.55 -36.78
C MET A 358 -9.37 6.39 -37.16
N VAL A 359 -9.67 5.54 -36.18
CA VAL A 359 -10.54 4.38 -36.34
C VAL A 359 -11.87 4.63 -35.64
N GLU A 360 -12.95 4.24 -36.27
CA GLU A 360 -14.31 4.29 -35.70
C GLU A 360 -14.56 3.05 -34.82
N GLU A 361 -14.00 1.90 -35.20
CA GLU A 361 -14.12 0.68 -34.43
C GLU A 361 -12.91 0.43 -33.52
N LEU A 362 -13.16 0.27 -32.23
CA LEU A 362 -12.13 -0.02 -31.20
C LEU A 362 -11.34 -1.30 -31.50
N ASN A 363 -11.91 -2.27 -32.19
CA ASN A 363 -11.23 -3.52 -32.56
C ASN A 363 -10.03 -3.29 -33.48
N GLU A 364 -10.02 -2.22 -34.25
CA GLU A 364 -8.94 -1.87 -35.18
C GLU A 364 -7.89 -0.92 -34.55
N SER A 365 -8.13 -0.46 -33.33
CA SER A 365 -7.24 0.43 -32.60
C SER A 365 -5.90 -0.21 -32.26
N ILE A 366 -4.89 0.62 -32.04
CA ILE A 366 -3.58 0.19 -31.53
C ILE A 366 -3.75 -0.53 -30.18
N LEU A 367 -4.64 -0.03 -29.33
CA LEU A 367 -4.91 -0.60 -28.01
C LEU A 367 -5.44 -2.04 -28.09
N SER A 368 -6.36 -2.32 -29.04
CA SER A 368 -6.88 -3.67 -29.29
C SER A 368 -5.77 -4.63 -29.73
N LYS A 369 -4.86 -4.20 -30.62
CA LYS A 369 -3.73 -5.03 -31.07
C LYS A 369 -2.75 -5.34 -29.93
N ILE A 370 -2.44 -4.33 -29.09
CA ILE A 370 -1.63 -4.53 -27.88
C ILE A 370 -2.35 -5.49 -26.92
N GLY A 371 -3.65 -5.26 -26.69
CA GLY A 371 -4.47 -6.11 -25.82
C GLY A 371 -4.48 -7.56 -26.28
N THR A 372 -4.66 -7.81 -27.58
CA THR A 372 -4.63 -9.15 -28.16
C THR A 372 -3.24 -9.79 -28.03
N ALA A 373 -2.17 -9.01 -28.24
CA ALA A 373 -0.80 -9.50 -28.08
C ALA A 373 -0.46 -9.95 -26.66
N ILE A 374 -1.07 -9.34 -25.63
CA ILE A 374 -0.84 -9.70 -24.22
C ILE A 374 -1.91 -10.62 -23.64
N ALA A 375 -3.07 -10.76 -24.29
CA ALA A 375 -4.20 -11.56 -23.79
C ALA A 375 -3.83 -13.02 -23.49
N TRP A 376 -2.89 -13.61 -24.25
CA TRP A 376 -2.43 -14.98 -24.02
C TRP A 376 -1.81 -15.19 -22.63
N ILE A 377 -1.19 -14.15 -22.05
CA ILE A 377 -0.62 -14.20 -20.69
C ILE A 377 -1.72 -14.45 -19.66
N PHE A 378 -2.91 -13.90 -19.91
CA PHE A 378 -4.07 -13.99 -19.01
C PHE A 378 -5.00 -15.17 -19.36
N ALA A 379 -4.74 -15.90 -20.43
CA ALA A 379 -5.51 -17.08 -20.81
C ALA A 379 -5.67 -18.11 -19.66
N PRO A 380 -4.62 -18.43 -18.87
CA PRO A 380 -4.74 -19.35 -17.73
C PRO A 380 -5.68 -18.89 -16.61
N LEU A 381 -6.00 -17.59 -16.57
CA LEU A 381 -6.92 -16.97 -15.62
C LEU A 381 -8.39 -17.03 -16.06
N GLY A 382 -8.65 -17.59 -17.26
CA GLY A 382 -9.99 -17.75 -17.79
C GLY A 382 -10.60 -16.50 -18.43
N TRP A 383 -9.79 -15.52 -18.80
CA TRP A 383 -10.24 -14.27 -19.43
C TRP A 383 -10.38 -14.38 -20.95
N THR A 384 -10.55 -15.59 -21.47
CA THR A 384 -10.56 -15.87 -22.92
C THR A 384 -11.91 -16.29 -23.46
N LYS A 385 -12.99 -16.28 -22.66
CA LYS A 385 -14.31 -16.66 -23.10
C LYS A 385 -14.78 -15.73 -24.25
N ALA A 386 -15.39 -16.29 -25.24
CA ALA A 386 -15.95 -15.60 -26.41
C ALA A 386 -14.97 -14.80 -27.29
N GLY A 387 -13.66 -15.01 -27.18
CA GLY A 387 -12.67 -14.24 -27.97
C GLY A 387 -12.41 -12.82 -27.47
N GLU A 388 -13.09 -12.39 -26.39
CA GLU A 388 -13.00 -11.04 -25.84
C GLU A 388 -11.93 -10.86 -24.76
N GLY A 389 -11.03 -11.82 -24.58
CA GLY A 389 -9.98 -11.78 -23.55
C GLY A 389 -9.05 -10.57 -23.63
N TRP A 390 -8.91 -9.96 -24.81
CA TRP A 390 -8.15 -8.74 -24.97
C TRP A 390 -8.77 -7.55 -24.23
N LYS A 391 -10.10 -7.44 -24.15
CA LYS A 391 -10.81 -6.39 -23.40
C LYS A 391 -10.45 -6.46 -21.91
N MET A 392 -10.42 -7.67 -21.36
CA MET A 392 -10.02 -7.91 -19.97
C MET A 392 -8.55 -7.56 -19.71
N ALA A 393 -7.67 -7.95 -20.63
CA ALA A 393 -6.25 -7.63 -20.55
C ALA A 393 -6.02 -6.11 -20.61
N VAL A 394 -6.70 -5.41 -21.51
CA VAL A 394 -6.66 -3.95 -21.61
C VAL A 394 -7.16 -3.31 -20.32
N ALA A 395 -8.34 -3.70 -19.82
CA ALA A 395 -8.91 -3.16 -18.58
C ALA A 395 -7.98 -3.40 -17.36
N ALA A 396 -7.30 -4.54 -17.29
CA ALA A 396 -6.33 -4.80 -16.24
C ALA A 396 -5.09 -3.89 -16.34
N VAL A 397 -4.62 -3.59 -17.55
CA VAL A 397 -3.47 -2.70 -17.79
C VAL A 397 -3.85 -1.23 -17.55
N THR A 398 -5.01 -0.78 -18.03
CA THR A 398 -5.50 0.58 -17.77
C THR A 398 -5.74 0.81 -16.28
N GLY A 399 -6.18 -0.22 -15.55
CA GLY A 399 -6.28 -0.19 -14.09
C GLY A 399 -4.95 -0.01 -13.34
N LEU A 400 -3.79 -0.13 -13.99
CA LEU A 400 -2.51 0.27 -13.40
C LEU A 400 -2.31 1.80 -13.44
N ILE A 401 -2.95 2.48 -14.37
CA ILE A 401 -2.90 3.94 -14.48
C ILE A 401 -3.71 4.53 -13.33
N ALA A 402 -5.00 4.20 -13.31
CA ALA A 402 -5.92 4.54 -12.25
C ALA A 402 -6.95 3.41 -12.10
N LYS A 403 -7.22 2.96 -10.88
CA LYS A 403 -8.07 1.79 -10.65
C LYS A 403 -9.53 2.04 -11.00
N GLU A 404 -10.02 3.24 -10.79
CA GLU A 404 -11.35 3.69 -11.19
C GLU A 404 -11.55 3.60 -12.72
N ASN A 405 -10.51 3.80 -13.51
CA ASN A 405 -10.60 3.74 -14.98
C ASN A 405 -10.92 2.34 -15.53
N VAL A 406 -10.87 1.29 -14.73
CA VAL A 406 -11.24 -0.06 -15.18
C VAL A 406 -12.69 -0.10 -15.63
N VAL A 407 -13.61 0.50 -14.85
CA VAL A 407 -15.06 0.54 -15.18
C VAL A 407 -15.30 1.36 -16.43
N ALA A 408 -14.72 2.57 -16.49
CA ALA A 408 -14.81 3.44 -17.67
C ALA A 408 -14.21 2.78 -18.92
N THR A 409 -13.08 2.05 -18.77
CA THR A 409 -12.47 1.31 -19.90
C THR A 409 -13.43 0.23 -20.41
N PHE A 410 -14.07 -0.54 -19.54
CA PHE A 410 -15.09 -1.50 -19.97
C PHE A 410 -16.26 -0.82 -20.65
N GLY A 411 -16.75 0.32 -20.11
CA GLY A 411 -17.79 1.12 -20.76
C GLY A 411 -17.44 1.43 -22.20
N MET A 412 -16.29 2.04 -22.42
CA MET A 412 -15.79 2.37 -23.76
C MET A 412 -15.62 1.13 -24.65
N LEU A 413 -15.05 0.03 -24.11
CA LEU A 413 -14.84 -1.22 -24.85
C LEU A 413 -16.13 -1.93 -25.25
N TYR A 414 -17.26 -1.62 -24.59
CA TYR A 414 -18.59 -2.11 -24.93
C TYR A 414 -19.46 -1.08 -25.65
N GLY A 415 -18.90 0.09 -26.03
CA GLY A 415 -19.57 1.11 -26.85
C GLY A 415 -20.48 2.06 -26.07
N PHE A 416 -20.29 2.21 -24.76
CA PHE A 416 -21.00 3.19 -23.95
C PHE A 416 -20.15 4.46 -23.80
N ALA A 417 -20.73 5.62 -24.07
CA ALA A 417 -20.03 6.92 -23.94
C ALA A 417 -19.80 7.28 -22.47
N GLU A 418 -20.78 6.99 -21.61
CA GLU A 418 -20.72 7.19 -20.18
C GLU A 418 -21.25 5.94 -19.46
N VAL A 419 -20.68 5.62 -18.32
CA VAL A 419 -21.06 4.46 -17.49
C VAL A 419 -21.05 4.92 -16.04
N ALA A 420 -22.09 4.52 -15.29
CA ALA A 420 -22.16 4.77 -13.86
C ALA A 420 -20.95 4.18 -13.11
N GLU A 421 -20.64 4.69 -11.92
CA GLU A 421 -19.48 4.22 -11.13
C GLU A 421 -19.52 2.71 -10.85
N ASP A 422 -20.70 2.11 -10.73
CA ASP A 422 -20.90 0.68 -10.53
C ASP A 422 -20.99 -0.13 -11.83
N GLY A 423 -20.95 0.54 -12.98
CA GLY A 423 -20.98 -0.09 -14.30
C GLY A 423 -22.29 -0.80 -14.63
N ALA A 424 -23.43 -0.33 -14.13
CA ALA A 424 -24.72 -1.01 -14.27
C ALA A 424 -25.10 -1.28 -15.74
N GLU A 425 -24.75 -0.37 -16.64
CA GLU A 425 -25.05 -0.45 -18.07
C GLU A 425 -24.31 -1.62 -18.77
N ILE A 426 -23.14 -2.00 -18.26
CA ILE A 426 -22.28 -3.04 -18.88
C ILE A 426 -22.41 -4.42 -18.21
N TRP A 427 -23.22 -4.58 -17.15
CA TRP A 427 -23.32 -5.85 -16.43
C TRP A 427 -23.73 -7.02 -17.34
N GLY A 428 -24.66 -6.80 -18.25
CA GLY A 428 -25.11 -7.83 -19.21
C GLY A 428 -23.98 -8.29 -20.14
N ASN A 429 -23.24 -7.34 -20.69
CA ASN A 429 -22.12 -7.60 -21.59
C ASN A 429 -20.98 -8.35 -20.87
N LEU A 430 -20.69 -7.92 -19.65
CA LEU A 430 -19.65 -8.52 -18.82
C LEU A 430 -20.02 -9.95 -18.40
N ALA A 431 -21.29 -10.21 -18.05
CA ALA A 431 -21.80 -11.52 -17.71
C ALA A 431 -21.76 -12.50 -18.90
N ALA A 432 -21.91 -12.00 -20.13
CA ALA A 432 -21.73 -12.80 -21.34
C ALA A 432 -20.25 -13.12 -21.62
N ALA A 433 -19.35 -12.16 -21.36
CA ALA A 433 -17.94 -12.24 -21.70
C ALA A 433 -17.10 -13.13 -20.77
N MET A 434 -17.50 -13.29 -19.49
CA MET A 434 -16.72 -14.10 -18.53
C MET A 434 -17.63 -14.95 -17.62
N THR A 435 -17.02 -15.93 -16.96
CA THR A 435 -17.70 -16.73 -15.93
C THR A 435 -17.62 -16.05 -14.56
N PRO A 436 -18.54 -16.31 -13.61
CA PRO A 436 -18.46 -15.72 -12.27
C PRO A 436 -17.13 -16.00 -11.55
N ILE A 437 -16.53 -17.17 -11.77
CA ILE A 437 -15.24 -17.54 -11.19
C ILE A 437 -14.11 -16.72 -11.81
N ALA A 438 -14.11 -16.54 -13.14
CA ALA A 438 -13.13 -15.71 -13.84
C ALA A 438 -13.28 -14.23 -13.41
N ALA A 439 -14.51 -13.74 -13.24
CA ALA A 439 -14.80 -12.40 -12.77
C ALA A 439 -14.28 -12.16 -11.34
N TYR A 440 -14.48 -13.12 -10.44
CA TYR A 440 -13.90 -13.04 -9.09
C TYR A 440 -12.38 -13.10 -9.13
N GLY A 441 -11.80 -13.94 -10.00
CA GLY A 441 -10.35 -13.97 -10.26
C GLY A 441 -9.82 -12.64 -10.78
N PHE A 442 -10.54 -11.99 -11.71
CA PHE A 442 -10.21 -10.65 -12.22
C PHE A 442 -10.25 -9.59 -11.11
N LEU A 443 -11.26 -9.65 -10.27
CA LEU A 443 -11.41 -8.78 -9.10
C LEU A 443 -10.21 -8.91 -8.15
N VAL A 444 -9.85 -10.14 -7.77
CA VAL A 444 -8.72 -10.41 -6.87
C VAL A 444 -7.39 -10.03 -7.51
N PHE A 445 -7.23 -10.23 -8.81
CA PHE A 445 -6.07 -9.76 -9.55
C PHE A 445 -5.91 -8.23 -9.42
N ASN A 446 -6.97 -7.47 -9.72
CA ASN A 446 -6.95 -6.01 -9.62
C ASN A 446 -6.77 -5.51 -8.18
N LEU A 447 -7.21 -6.31 -7.19
CA LEU A 447 -7.02 -6.02 -5.79
C LEU A 447 -5.55 -6.11 -5.36
N LEU A 448 -4.86 -7.18 -5.76
CA LEU A 448 -3.51 -7.52 -5.27
C LEU A 448 -2.39 -7.05 -6.21
N CYS A 449 -2.66 -6.78 -7.49
CA CYS A 449 -1.63 -6.34 -8.43
C CYS A 449 -1.06 -4.96 -8.06
N ALA A 450 -0.04 -4.53 -8.77
CA ALA A 450 0.55 -3.21 -8.59
C ALA A 450 -0.54 -2.12 -8.50
N PRO A 451 -0.41 -1.17 -7.57
CA PRO A 451 -1.38 -0.09 -7.41
C PRO A 451 -1.32 0.88 -8.60
N CYS A 452 -2.16 1.92 -8.57
CA CYS A 452 -2.13 2.98 -9.59
C CYS A 452 -0.76 3.67 -9.69
N PHE A 453 -0.47 4.29 -10.83
CA PHE A 453 0.81 4.95 -11.09
C PHE A 453 1.18 5.99 -10.03
N ALA A 454 0.20 6.69 -9.48
CA ALA A 454 0.41 7.62 -8.37
C ALA A 454 1.02 6.93 -7.15
N ALA A 455 0.46 5.78 -6.76
CA ALA A 455 0.98 4.99 -5.65
C ALA A 455 2.31 4.30 -5.99
N MET A 456 2.52 3.85 -7.24
CA MET A 456 3.83 3.35 -7.70
C MET A 456 4.90 4.44 -7.62
N GLY A 457 4.56 5.70 -7.96
CA GLY A 457 5.44 6.86 -7.77
C GLY A 457 5.81 7.09 -6.31
N ALA A 458 4.86 6.91 -5.39
CA ALA A 458 5.12 6.95 -3.95
C ALA A 458 6.04 5.79 -3.51
N ILE A 459 5.78 4.55 -3.96
CA ILE A 459 6.62 3.38 -3.69
C ILE A 459 8.06 3.64 -4.17
N LYS A 460 8.25 4.13 -5.41
CA LYS A 460 9.58 4.45 -5.95
C LYS A 460 10.34 5.44 -5.09
N ARG A 461 9.64 6.46 -4.59
CA ARG A 461 10.24 7.49 -3.74
C ARG A 461 10.59 6.96 -2.34
N GLU A 462 9.69 6.22 -1.71
CA GLU A 462 9.91 5.71 -0.35
C GLU A 462 10.92 4.54 -0.30
N MET A 463 11.01 3.75 -1.38
CA MET A 463 12.04 2.72 -1.53
C MET A 463 13.44 3.30 -1.79
N ASN A 464 13.52 4.52 -2.35
CA ASN A 464 14.77 5.22 -2.71
C ASN A 464 15.80 4.34 -3.46
N ASN A 465 15.35 3.28 -4.12
CA ASN A 465 16.18 2.32 -4.85
C ASN A 465 15.36 1.65 -5.95
N THR A 466 15.81 1.79 -7.20
CA THR A 466 15.10 1.24 -8.37
C THR A 466 14.98 -0.29 -8.34
N LYS A 467 15.99 -1.00 -7.83
CA LYS A 467 15.94 -2.48 -7.72
C LYS A 467 14.84 -2.92 -6.75
N TRP A 468 14.72 -2.26 -5.59
CA TRP A 468 13.67 -2.54 -4.62
C TRP A 468 12.28 -2.14 -5.12
N PHE A 469 12.19 -1.04 -5.87
CA PHE A 469 10.95 -0.64 -6.54
C PHE A 469 10.48 -1.71 -7.53
N LEU A 470 11.35 -2.15 -8.44
CA LEU A 470 11.00 -3.19 -9.43
C LEU A 470 10.66 -4.52 -8.75
N PHE A 471 11.38 -4.87 -7.67
CA PHE A 471 11.07 -6.05 -6.88
C PHE A 471 9.68 -5.95 -6.22
N ALA A 472 9.33 -4.80 -5.65
CA ALA A 472 8.02 -4.57 -5.04
C ALA A 472 6.89 -4.73 -6.05
N ILE A 473 7.00 -4.08 -7.23
CA ILE A 473 5.99 -4.17 -8.29
C ILE A 473 5.91 -5.59 -8.85
N GLY A 474 7.04 -6.22 -9.12
CA GLY A 474 7.09 -7.61 -9.59
C GLY A 474 6.48 -8.59 -8.59
N TYR A 475 6.72 -8.39 -7.29
CA TYR A 475 6.13 -9.18 -6.23
C TYR A 475 4.60 -9.03 -6.18
N GLN A 476 4.08 -7.81 -6.24
CA GLN A 476 2.65 -7.53 -6.21
C GLN A 476 1.94 -8.12 -7.44
N CYS A 477 2.47 -7.89 -8.65
CA CYS A 477 1.91 -8.45 -9.88
C CYS A 477 1.99 -9.99 -9.89
N GLY A 478 3.12 -10.55 -9.46
CA GLY A 478 3.30 -12.00 -9.39
C GLY A 478 2.35 -12.65 -8.40
N LEU A 479 2.21 -12.10 -7.19
CA LEU A 479 1.27 -12.61 -6.20
C LEU A 479 -0.17 -12.54 -6.71
N ALA A 480 -0.58 -11.42 -7.30
CA ALA A 480 -1.90 -11.23 -7.86
C ALA A 480 -2.21 -12.27 -8.93
N TYR A 481 -1.26 -12.51 -9.84
CA TYR A 481 -1.40 -13.49 -10.91
C TYR A 481 -1.54 -14.91 -10.34
N LEU A 482 -0.66 -15.32 -9.42
CA LEU A 482 -0.69 -16.65 -8.83
C LEU A 482 -1.96 -16.92 -8.04
N VAL A 483 -2.43 -15.95 -7.24
CA VAL A 483 -3.68 -16.09 -6.47
C VAL A 483 -4.88 -16.16 -7.39
N SER A 484 -4.97 -15.28 -8.39
CA SER A 484 -6.07 -15.29 -9.37
C SER A 484 -6.10 -16.60 -10.17
N LEU A 485 -4.95 -17.12 -10.60
CA LEU A 485 -4.83 -18.41 -11.27
C LEU A 485 -5.36 -19.54 -10.38
N CYS A 486 -4.98 -19.58 -9.12
CA CYS A 486 -5.47 -20.59 -8.18
C CYS A 486 -6.99 -20.51 -8.00
N ILE A 487 -7.54 -19.29 -7.84
CA ILE A 487 -8.98 -19.08 -7.71
C ILE A 487 -9.72 -19.61 -8.94
N TYR A 488 -9.27 -19.25 -10.13
CA TYR A 488 -9.92 -19.66 -11.37
C TYR A 488 -9.82 -21.17 -11.59
N GLN A 489 -8.61 -21.75 -11.51
CA GLN A 489 -8.39 -23.16 -11.80
C GLN A 489 -9.08 -24.11 -10.80
N ILE A 490 -9.06 -23.77 -9.51
CA ILE A 490 -9.72 -24.57 -8.50
C ILE A 490 -11.24 -24.34 -8.53
N GLY A 491 -11.66 -23.09 -8.71
CA GLY A 491 -13.07 -22.78 -8.83
C GLY A 491 -13.73 -23.51 -9.99
N THR A 492 -13.08 -23.55 -11.18
CA THR A 492 -13.59 -24.31 -12.34
C THR A 492 -13.60 -25.80 -12.08
N LEU A 493 -12.59 -26.36 -11.40
CA LEU A 493 -12.58 -27.77 -11.03
C LEU A 493 -13.76 -28.14 -10.11
N VAL A 494 -14.04 -27.31 -9.10
CA VAL A 494 -15.16 -27.53 -8.15
C VAL A 494 -16.53 -27.43 -8.83
N THR A 495 -16.65 -26.59 -9.87
CA THR A 495 -17.88 -26.42 -10.64
C THR A 495 -18.04 -27.44 -11.79
N GLY A 496 -17.20 -28.47 -11.85
CA GLY A 496 -17.28 -29.54 -12.85
C GLY A 496 -16.56 -29.25 -14.16
N GLY A 497 -15.67 -28.26 -14.18
CA GLY A 497 -14.79 -27.99 -15.32
C GLY A 497 -13.70 -29.05 -15.48
N GLY A 498 -13.14 -29.15 -16.70
CA GLY A 498 -12.11 -30.15 -17.03
C GLY A 498 -10.79 -29.94 -16.29
N PHE A 499 -10.12 -31.04 -15.99
CA PHE A 499 -8.76 -31.03 -15.41
C PHE A 499 -7.74 -30.72 -16.51
N GLY A 500 -6.97 -29.64 -16.36
CA GLY A 500 -5.99 -29.20 -17.34
C GLY A 500 -4.57 -29.02 -16.75
N ILE A 501 -3.61 -28.73 -17.61
CA ILE A 501 -2.21 -28.49 -17.22
C ILE A 501 -2.14 -27.35 -16.18
N TRP A 502 -2.90 -26.28 -16.36
CA TRP A 502 -2.92 -25.14 -15.45
C TRP A 502 -3.52 -25.46 -14.08
N THR A 503 -4.39 -26.48 -14.01
CA THR A 503 -4.92 -26.99 -12.74
C THR A 503 -3.80 -27.65 -11.92
N VAL A 504 -2.92 -28.43 -12.58
CA VAL A 504 -1.73 -29.03 -11.93
C VAL A 504 -0.80 -27.93 -11.42
N VAL A 505 -0.56 -26.91 -12.26
CA VAL A 505 0.25 -25.75 -11.86
C VAL A 505 -0.35 -25.03 -10.64
N ALA A 506 -1.66 -24.83 -10.60
CA ALA A 506 -2.34 -24.22 -9.45
C ALA A 506 -2.15 -25.02 -8.17
N PHE A 507 -2.29 -26.37 -8.22
CA PHE A 507 -2.00 -27.22 -7.07
C PHE A 507 -0.52 -27.13 -6.63
N ALA A 508 0.42 -27.13 -7.59
CA ALA A 508 1.83 -26.98 -7.27
C ALA A 508 2.14 -25.63 -6.60
N ILE A 509 1.50 -24.54 -7.06
CA ILE A 509 1.61 -23.21 -6.45
C ILE A 509 1.08 -23.23 -5.02
N ILE A 510 -0.08 -23.85 -4.76
CA ILE A 510 -0.65 -23.93 -3.41
C ILE A 510 0.24 -24.71 -2.49
N ILE A 511 0.75 -25.88 -2.95
CA ILE A 511 1.68 -26.69 -2.15
C ILE A 511 2.95 -25.89 -1.85
N GLY A 512 3.50 -25.20 -2.85
CA GLY A 512 4.66 -24.32 -2.68
C GLY A 512 4.40 -23.18 -1.69
N PHE A 513 3.23 -22.55 -1.78
CA PHE A 513 2.81 -21.47 -0.90
C PHE A 513 2.64 -21.98 0.56
N LEU A 514 1.98 -23.11 0.74
CA LEU A 514 1.83 -23.76 2.06
C LEU A 514 3.20 -24.16 2.62
N TYR A 515 4.07 -24.72 1.78
CA TYR A 515 5.44 -25.03 2.21
C TYR A 515 6.19 -23.79 2.70
N LEU A 516 6.11 -22.67 1.95
CA LEU A 516 6.74 -21.41 2.36
C LEU A 516 6.11 -20.84 3.63
N LEU A 517 4.78 -21.02 3.80
CA LEU A 517 4.04 -20.54 4.96
C LEU A 517 4.41 -21.34 6.23
N PHE A 518 4.55 -22.67 6.12
CA PHE A 518 4.81 -23.54 7.27
C PHE A 518 6.29 -23.89 7.47
N ARG A 519 7.16 -23.54 6.52
CA ARG A 519 8.60 -23.75 6.68
C ARG A 519 9.06 -23.11 7.99
N PRO A 520 9.80 -23.86 8.89
CA PRO A 520 10.29 -23.30 10.12
C PRO A 520 11.25 -22.14 9.84
N TYR A 521 11.10 -21.08 10.60
CA TYR A 521 12.02 -19.96 10.60
C TYR A 521 13.37 -20.48 11.11
N LYS A 522 14.40 -20.50 10.27
CA LYS A 522 15.76 -20.63 10.73
C LYS A 522 16.18 -19.25 11.18
N GLU A 523 16.22 -19.03 12.50
CA GLU A 523 16.98 -17.92 13.03
C GLU A 523 18.35 -17.94 12.36
N SER A 524 18.73 -16.85 11.72
CA SER A 524 20.09 -16.68 11.29
C SER A 524 20.91 -16.45 12.58
N GLY A 525 21.21 -17.52 13.29
CA GLY A 525 22.08 -17.53 14.45
C GLY A 525 23.52 -17.24 14.03
N SER A 526 23.72 -16.15 13.34
CA SER A 526 25.02 -15.59 13.10
C SER A 526 24.87 -14.12 12.70
N LEU A 527 24.88 -13.26 13.67
CA LEU A 527 25.65 -12.03 13.58
C LEU A 527 27.15 -12.37 13.49
N ASN A 528 27.50 -13.43 12.78
CA ASN A 528 28.80 -13.58 12.18
C ASN A 528 28.80 -12.64 10.98
N VAL A 529 28.98 -11.36 11.22
CA VAL A 529 29.57 -10.46 10.24
C VAL A 529 30.92 -11.10 9.90
N LYS A 530 30.95 -11.90 8.84
CA LYS A 530 32.18 -12.21 8.14
C LYS A 530 32.62 -10.86 7.59
N VAL A 531 33.44 -10.14 8.36
CA VAL A 531 34.24 -9.06 7.84
C VAL A 531 35.20 -9.73 6.84
N LYS A 532 34.73 -9.80 5.59
CA LYS A 532 35.59 -10.15 4.46
C LYS A 532 36.53 -8.99 4.27
N GLY A 533 37.69 -9.04 4.90
CA GLY A 533 38.69 -8.04 4.66
C GLY A 533 39.90 -7.99 5.63
N MET A 534 39.91 -8.77 6.72
CA MET A 534 41.09 -8.73 7.62
C MET A 534 41.78 -10.09 7.78
N ALA A 535 41.98 -10.80 6.69
CA ALA A 535 42.95 -11.88 6.65
C ALA A 535 43.94 -11.58 5.53
N LYS A 536 44.85 -10.63 5.75
CA LYS A 536 46.15 -10.51 5.12
C LYS A 536 46.77 -9.14 5.45
N ALA A 537 47.25 -8.99 6.63
CA ALA A 537 48.42 -8.17 6.91
C ALA A 537 49.09 -8.79 8.15
N ARG A 538 50.01 -9.70 7.87
CA ARG A 538 51.13 -9.99 8.77
C ARG A 538 52.13 -8.90 8.62
#